data_330538e87c0470c2c17c6263eb5cc2e1
#
_entry.id   330538e87c0470c2c17c6263eb5cc2e1
#
_cell.length_a   1.000
_cell.length_b   1.000
_cell.length_c   1.000
_cell.angle_alpha   90.00
_cell.angle_beta   90.00
_cell.angle_gamma   90.00
#
_symmetry.space_group_name_H-M   'P 1'
#
loop_
_entity.id
_entity.type
_entity.pdbx_description
1 polymer ?
#
loop_
_entity_poly.entity_id
_entity_poly.type
_entity_poly.pdbx_seq_one_letter_code
_entity_poly.pdbx_strand_id
1 'polypeptide(L)'
;MLRYRNITKYRSVWMALAALWILYYHSSLPPKYYSSFLGYVRFFGFSGVDIFVFASGLGCYHSLTRHYDPIAFLKKRIIRILPSYYVVLTAWLIYQHLRSGISVSSVFANYLCVDFLASADFQTLWYMNGVWIYYLFALFLVPLCQNASLRRKILLFFLCAAFSVPFFSDIRLMLFSRLPLLFLGICFADYGARHEEIPTRLAAALIALSCLGWGLLVYIVKCVPDDRIWAYGLYWFPFILIAPGLCIVLSLLAACLDKVAPQIIRGCTFLGGCTLEIYAVHAFAFQVFRDALSDDILYGTDKRWLLLSVLSVLFAVLLARVMARLTAKTQKQPTQQT
;
A
#
# COMPACT_ATOMS: atom_id res chain seq x y z
N MET A 1 24.37 11.51 10.84
CA MET A 1 24.07 10.19 10.24
C MET A 1 22.65 9.79 10.59
N LEU A 2 21.94 9.16 9.69
CA LEU A 2 20.57 8.66 9.91
C LEU A 2 20.66 7.21 10.42
N ARG A 3 20.10 6.94 11.61
CA ARG A 3 20.04 5.56 12.11
C ARG A 3 18.93 4.81 11.39
N TYR A 4 19.22 3.60 10.89
CA TYR A 4 18.22 2.73 10.26
C TYR A 4 17.01 2.46 11.18
N ARG A 5 17.27 2.34 12.50
CA ARG A 5 16.22 2.19 13.52
C ARG A 5 15.16 3.29 13.47
N ASN A 6 15.51 4.53 13.07
CA ASN A 6 14.52 5.61 12.97
C ASN A 6 13.51 5.34 11.83
N ILE A 7 13.96 4.76 10.72
CA ILE A 7 13.07 4.41 9.60
C ILE A 7 12.07 3.33 10.04
N THR A 8 12.54 2.28 10.70
CA THR A 8 11.66 1.21 11.20
C THR A 8 10.73 1.69 12.33
N LYS A 9 11.21 2.58 13.21
CA LYS A 9 10.41 3.19 14.30
C LYS A 9 9.22 3.95 13.73
N TYR A 10 9.44 4.78 12.72
CA TYR A 10 8.37 5.64 12.15
C TYR A 10 7.63 5.01 10.97
N ARG A 11 7.83 3.70 10.69
CA ARG A 11 7.14 2.99 9.60
C ARG A 11 5.63 3.14 9.68
N SER A 12 5.03 3.01 10.86
CA SER A 12 3.59 3.16 11.03
C SER A 12 3.11 4.58 10.74
N VAL A 13 3.94 5.59 10.98
CA VAL A 13 3.58 7.00 10.69
C VAL A 13 3.45 7.22 9.18
N TRP A 14 4.47 6.83 8.39
CA TRP A 14 4.37 7.03 6.93
C TRP A 14 3.38 6.08 6.27
N MET A 15 3.09 4.91 6.83
CA MET A 15 1.97 4.08 6.40
C MET A 15 0.61 4.75 6.67
N ALA A 16 0.43 5.42 7.82
CA ALA A 16 -0.77 6.20 8.10
C ALA A 16 -0.95 7.34 7.08
N LEU A 17 0.12 8.10 6.83
CA LEU A 17 0.11 9.17 5.84
C LEU A 17 -0.22 8.63 4.44
N ALA A 18 0.32 7.48 4.05
CA ALA A 18 0.02 6.82 2.79
C ALA A 18 -1.47 6.43 2.69
N ALA A 19 -2.07 5.86 3.76
CA ALA A 19 -3.49 5.52 3.78
C ALA A 19 -4.39 6.75 3.63
N LEU A 20 -4.07 7.83 4.37
CA LEU A 20 -4.81 9.10 4.27
C LEU A 20 -4.61 9.76 2.90
N TRP A 21 -3.46 9.60 2.28
CA TRP A 21 -3.19 10.10 0.94
C TRP A 21 -3.99 9.36 -0.14
N ILE A 22 -4.11 8.02 -0.04
CA ILE A 22 -4.99 7.23 -0.90
C ILE A 22 -6.46 7.66 -0.72
N LEU A 23 -6.90 7.85 0.51
CA LEU A 23 -8.25 8.33 0.82
C LEU A 23 -8.50 9.72 0.19
N TYR A 24 -7.53 10.65 0.30
CA TYR A 24 -7.62 11.97 -0.31
C TYR A 24 -7.70 11.88 -1.84
N TYR A 25 -6.93 11.02 -2.48
CA TYR A 25 -7.00 10.76 -3.91
C TYR A 25 -8.40 10.31 -4.36
N HIS A 26 -9.00 9.35 -3.66
CA HIS A 26 -10.30 8.79 -4.01
C HIS A 26 -11.48 9.71 -3.65
N SER A 27 -11.29 10.67 -2.76
CA SER A 27 -12.29 11.68 -2.44
C SER A 27 -12.38 12.72 -3.57
N SER A 28 -13.53 13.40 -3.70
CA SER A 28 -13.65 14.58 -4.58
C SER A 28 -13.32 15.89 -3.86
N LEU A 29 -12.52 15.84 -2.77
CA LEU A 29 -12.07 17.03 -2.06
C LEU A 29 -11.18 17.92 -2.94
N PRO A 30 -11.27 19.27 -2.83
CA PRO A 30 -10.42 20.18 -3.60
C PRO A 30 -8.94 20.05 -3.21
N PRO A 31 -8.03 20.42 -4.11
CA PRO A 31 -8.27 20.88 -5.48
C PRO A 31 -8.61 19.73 -6.43
N LYS A 32 -9.62 19.93 -7.28
CA LYS A 32 -10.12 18.90 -8.20
C LYS A 32 -9.25 18.73 -9.45
N TYR A 33 -8.46 19.75 -9.77
CA TYR A 33 -7.62 19.79 -10.97
C TYR A 33 -6.15 19.89 -10.61
N TYR A 34 -5.28 19.29 -11.41
CA TYR A 34 -3.83 19.32 -11.22
C TYR A 34 -3.16 20.57 -11.87
N SER A 35 -3.84 21.71 -11.82
CA SER A 35 -3.26 23.00 -12.21
C SER A 35 -2.38 23.63 -11.14
N SER A 36 -2.39 23.06 -9.91
CA SER A 36 -1.65 23.57 -8.76
C SER A 36 -0.81 22.45 -8.11
N PHE A 37 0.16 22.82 -7.28
CA PHE A 37 0.95 21.87 -6.49
C PHE A 37 0.07 20.92 -5.66
N LEU A 38 -0.94 21.45 -4.96
CA LEU A 38 -1.87 20.64 -4.18
C LEU A 38 -2.71 19.69 -5.06
N GLY A 39 -3.04 20.11 -6.29
CA GLY A 39 -3.71 19.27 -7.27
C GLY A 39 -2.87 18.05 -7.63
N TYR A 40 -1.56 18.24 -7.86
CA TYR A 40 -0.64 17.11 -8.07
C TYR A 40 -0.51 16.23 -6.82
N VAL A 41 -0.39 16.83 -5.62
CA VAL A 41 -0.34 16.07 -4.36
C VAL A 41 -1.58 15.19 -4.24
N ARG A 42 -2.79 15.71 -4.51
CA ARG A 42 -4.00 14.90 -4.50
C ARG A 42 -3.98 13.82 -5.57
N PHE A 43 -3.69 14.17 -6.81
CA PHE A 43 -3.70 13.24 -7.94
C PHE A 43 -2.77 12.04 -7.72
N PHE A 44 -1.57 12.29 -7.20
CA PHE A 44 -0.60 11.23 -6.93
C PHE A 44 -0.87 10.43 -5.64
N GLY A 45 -1.98 10.67 -4.96
CA GLY A 45 -2.33 9.93 -3.73
C GLY A 45 -2.56 8.44 -3.93
N PHE A 46 -2.83 7.97 -5.17
CA PHE A 46 -2.86 6.54 -5.50
C PHE A 46 -1.56 5.81 -5.15
N SER A 47 -0.45 6.53 -5.14
CA SER A 47 0.88 5.97 -4.84
C SER A 47 1.15 5.74 -3.35
N GLY A 48 0.21 6.03 -2.48
CA GLY A 48 0.25 5.48 -1.13
C GLY A 48 0.35 3.95 -1.12
N VAL A 49 -0.18 3.28 -2.16
CA VAL A 49 0.02 1.83 -2.37
C VAL A 49 1.49 1.48 -2.58
N ASP A 50 2.26 2.32 -3.27
CA ASP A 50 3.69 2.12 -3.49
C ASP A 50 4.48 2.18 -2.18
N ILE A 51 4.10 3.08 -1.27
CA ILE A 51 4.64 3.12 0.10
C ILE A 51 4.29 1.83 0.86
N PHE A 52 3.07 1.31 0.72
CA PHE A 52 2.68 0.04 1.34
C PHE A 52 3.48 -1.13 0.80
N VAL A 53 3.74 -1.19 -0.50
CA VAL A 53 4.53 -2.26 -1.12
C VAL A 53 5.98 -2.21 -0.64
N PHE A 54 6.60 -1.03 -0.61
CA PHE A 54 7.95 -0.84 -0.04
C PHE A 54 8.01 -1.25 1.44
N ALA A 55 7.02 -0.81 2.25
CA ALA A 55 6.88 -1.19 3.65
C ALA A 55 6.69 -2.71 3.83
N SER A 56 5.96 -3.35 2.91
CA SER A 56 5.75 -4.80 2.91
C SER A 56 7.06 -5.54 2.67
N GLY A 57 7.89 -5.07 1.73
CA GLY A 57 9.24 -5.61 1.52
C GLY A 57 10.09 -5.59 2.78
N LEU A 58 10.14 -4.44 3.48
CA LEU A 58 10.80 -4.30 4.78
C LEU A 58 10.28 -5.31 5.81
N GLY A 59 8.96 -5.40 5.94
CA GLY A 59 8.30 -6.27 6.92
C GLY A 59 8.48 -7.76 6.62
N CYS A 60 8.47 -8.14 5.34
CA CYS A 60 8.70 -9.52 4.90
C CYS A 60 10.13 -9.97 5.21
N TYR A 61 11.13 -9.12 4.91
CA TYR A 61 12.52 -9.42 5.24
C TYR A 61 12.68 -9.71 6.71
N HIS A 62 12.29 -8.80 7.61
CA HIS A 62 12.44 -9.00 9.05
C HIS A 62 11.64 -10.21 9.60
N SER A 63 10.50 -10.54 8.98
CA SER A 63 9.70 -11.69 9.40
C SER A 63 10.32 -13.03 9.00
N LEU A 64 10.90 -13.12 7.78
CA LEU A 64 11.44 -14.35 7.21
C LEU A 64 12.89 -14.61 7.61
N THR A 65 13.67 -13.57 7.97
CA THR A 65 15.08 -13.74 8.38
C THR A 65 15.24 -14.14 9.83
N ARG A 66 14.25 -13.87 10.71
CA ARG A 66 14.30 -14.33 12.11
C ARG A 66 14.13 -15.84 12.23
N HIS A 67 13.21 -16.38 11.48
CA HIS A 67 12.95 -17.81 11.37
C HIS A 67 12.26 -18.04 10.03
N TYR A 68 12.93 -18.76 9.12
CA TYR A 68 12.36 -19.05 7.81
C TYR A 68 11.34 -20.18 7.92
N ASP A 69 10.09 -19.79 8.13
CA ASP A 69 8.93 -20.68 8.17
C ASP A 69 7.83 -20.07 7.27
N PRO A 70 7.72 -20.51 6.00
CA PRO A 70 6.71 -20.02 5.06
C PRO A 70 5.27 -20.19 5.57
N ILE A 71 4.97 -21.29 6.26
CA ILE A 71 3.62 -21.59 6.74
C ILE A 71 3.26 -20.63 7.88
N ALA A 72 4.12 -20.48 8.88
CA ALA A 72 3.91 -19.53 9.97
C ALA A 72 3.87 -18.09 9.46
N PHE A 73 4.68 -17.74 8.45
CA PHE A 73 4.66 -16.44 7.80
C PHE A 73 3.31 -16.16 7.15
N LEU A 74 2.79 -17.07 6.31
CA LEU A 74 1.50 -16.90 5.64
C LEU A 74 0.34 -16.92 6.65
N LYS A 75 0.36 -17.81 7.64
CA LYS A 75 -0.65 -17.87 8.70
C LYS A 75 -0.80 -16.53 9.43
N LYS A 76 0.30 -15.86 9.77
CA LYS A 76 0.27 -14.53 10.39
C LYS A 76 -0.40 -13.48 9.49
N ARG A 77 -0.19 -13.55 8.16
CA ARG A 77 -0.81 -12.64 7.19
C ARG A 77 -2.30 -12.93 7.04
N ILE A 78 -2.68 -14.20 6.93
CA ILE A 78 -4.08 -14.67 6.88
C ILE A 78 -4.85 -14.11 8.09
N ILE A 79 -4.36 -14.36 9.30
CA ILE A 79 -5.02 -13.92 10.55
C ILE A 79 -5.13 -12.38 10.61
N ARG A 80 -4.15 -11.64 10.08
CA ARG A 80 -4.18 -10.16 10.12
C ARG A 80 -5.07 -9.56 9.04
N ILE A 81 -5.17 -10.17 7.87
CA ILE A 81 -5.77 -9.53 6.68
C ILE A 81 -7.19 -10.04 6.44
N LEU A 82 -7.38 -11.36 6.39
CA LEU A 82 -8.65 -11.92 5.91
C LEU A 82 -9.86 -11.53 6.77
N PRO A 83 -9.79 -11.48 8.12
CA PRO A 83 -10.99 -11.13 8.89
C PRO A 83 -11.55 -9.76 8.55
N SER A 84 -10.70 -8.73 8.53
CA SER A 84 -11.12 -7.36 8.15
C SER A 84 -11.56 -7.29 6.69
N TYR A 85 -10.83 -7.96 5.80
CA TYR A 85 -11.13 -8.01 4.37
C TYR A 85 -12.49 -8.66 4.12
N TYR A 86 -12.78 -9.81 4.71
CA TYR A 86 -14.04 -10.52 4.48
C TYR A 86 -15.26 -9.77 4.99
N VAL A 87 -15.15 -9.02 6.09
CA VAL A 87 -16.26 -8.16 6.54
C VAL A 87 -16.61 -7.12 5.48
N VAL A 88 -15.61 -6.41 4.97
CA VAL A 88 -15.84 -5.37 3.95
C VAL A 88 -16.23 -5.99 2.60
N LEU A 89 -15.58 -7.11 2.23
CA LEU A 89 -15.90 -7.83 1.01
C LEU A 89 -17.35 -8.32 1.00
N THR A 90 -17.83 -8.91 2.10
CA THR A 90 -19.23 -9.38 2.19
C THR A 90 -20.20 -8.23 1.97
N ALA A 91 -19.96 -7.09 2.63
CA ALA A 91 -20.79 -5.89 2.43
C ALA A 91 -20.73 -5.41 0.97
N TRP A 92 -19.56 -5.44 0.34
CA TRP A 92 -19.36 -5.09 -1.06
C TRP A 92 -20.10 -6.04 -2.00
N LEU A 93 -20.01 -7.36 -1.81
CA LEU A 93 -20.67 -8.36 -2.65
C LEU A 93 -22.20 -8.29 -2.53
N ILE A 94 -22.74 -8.05 -1.32
CA ILE A 94 -24.18 -7.80 -1.12
C ILE A 94 -24.61 -6.55 -1.90
N TYR A 95 -23.87 -5.45 -1.77
CA TYR A 95 -24.15 -4.21 -2.49
C TYR A 95 -24.15 -4.41 -4.01
N GLN A 96 -23.15 -5.09 -4.56
CA GLN A 96 -23.05 -5.40 -5.99
C GLN A 96 -24.20 -6.30 -6.46
N HIS A 97 -24.56 -7.32 -5.68
CA HIS A 97 -25.66 -8.22 -6.01
C HIS A 97 -27.00 -7.46 -6.12
N LEU A 98 -27.25 -6.53 -5.19
CA LEU A 98 -28.48 -5.73 -5.18
C LEU A 98 -28.54 -4.72 -6.33
N ARG A 99 -27.39 -4.26 -6.86
CA ARG A 99 -27.35 -3.28 -7.95
C ARG A 99 -27.40 -3.89 -9.36
N SER A 100 -26.57 -4.88 -9.58
CA SER A 100 -26.29 -5.39 -10.94
C SER A 100 -26.32 -6.91 -11.05
N GLY A 101 -26.49 -7.59 -9.92
CA GLY A 101 -26.24 -9.01 -9.85
C GLY A 101 -24.75 -9.33 -9.83
N ILE A 102 -24.42 -10.49 -9.33
CA ILE A 102 -23.04 -11.02 -9.33
C ILE A 102 -23.07 -12.52 -9.58
N SER A 103 -22.16 -13.03 -10.38
CA SER A 103 -22.04 -14.47 -10.62
C SER A 103 -21.49 -15.20 -9.41
N VAL A 104 -21.92 -16.44 -9.22
CA VAL A 104 -21.43 -17.31 -8.13
C VAL A 104 -19.92 -17.51 -8.25
N SER A 105 -19.40 -17.65 -9.46
CA SER A 105 -17.94 -17.78 -9.70
C SER A 105 -17.18 -16.56 -9.24
N SER A 106 -17.68 -15.34 -9.49
CA SER A 106 -17.03 -14.10 -9.00
C SER A 106 -17.07 -13.99 -7.49
N VAL A 107 -18.16 -14.43 -6.83
CA VAL A 107 -18.23 -14.49 -5.36
C VAL A 107 -17.10 -15.37 -4.81
N PHE A 108 -16.95 -16.58 -5.32
CA PHE A 108 -15.87 -17.49 -4.89
C PHE A 108 -14.50 -16.93 -5.20
N ALA A 109 -14.28 -16.36 -6.39
CA ALA A 109 -13.00 -15.78 -6.79
C ALA A 109 -12.58 -14.63 -5.86
N ASN A 110 -13.53 -13.79 -5.42
CA ASN A 110 -13.28 -12.72 -4.45
C ASN A 110 -12.90 -13.25 -3.06
N TYR A 111 -13.61 -14.25 -2.53
CA TYR A 111 -13.25 -14.85 -1.24
C TYR A 111 -11.90 -15.60 -1.30
N LEU A 112 -11.53 -16.15 -2.44
CA LEU A 112 -10.22 -16.76 -2.67
C LEU A 112 -9.12 -15.73 -2.97
N CYS A 113 -9.46 -14.43 -3.04
CA CYS A 113 -8.53 -13.34 -3.36
C CYS A 113 -7.86 -13.47 -4.74
N VAL A 114 -8.53 -14.09 -5.71
CA VAL A 114 -7.99 -14.29 -7.07
C VAL A 114 -8.80 -13.56 -8.16
N ASP A 115 -9.91 -12.94 -7.82
CA ASP A 115 -10.83 -12.33 -8.78
C ASP A 115 -10.13 -11.25 -9.65
N PHE A 116 -9.30 -10.38 -9.05
CA PHE A 116 -8.51 -9.38 -9.79
C PHE A 116 -7.54 -10.01 -10.81
N LEU A 117 -6.99 -11.18 -10.50
CA LEU A 117 -6.09 -11.89 -11.40
C LEU A 117 -6.84 -12.66 -12.50
N ALA A 118 -8.03 -13.17 -12.17
CA ALA A 118 -8.84 -13.99 -13.06
C ALA A 118 -9.66 -13.17 -14.06
N SER A 119 -10.35 -12.12 -13.58
CA SER A 119 -11.24 -11.28 -14.41
C SER A 119 -10.47 -10.23 -15.22
N ALA A 120 -9.30 -9.81 -14.75
CA ALA A 120 -8.56 -8.67 -15.27
C ALA A 120 -9.38 -7.37 -15.34
N ASP A 121 -10.41 -7.25 -14.47
CA ASP A 121 -11.25 -6.08 -14.36
C ASP A 121 -10.80 -5.20 -13.19
N PHE A 122 -11.00 -3.87 -13.32
CA PHE A 122 -10.73 -2.96 -12.22
C PHE A 122 -11.69 -3.23 -11.06
N GLN A 123 -11.14 -3.54 -9.91
CA GLN A 123 -11.90 -3.79 -8.70
C GLN A 123 -11.53 -2.81 -7.60
N THR A 124 -12.53 -2.36 -6.88
CA THR A 124 -12.36 -1.41 -5.77
C THR A 124 -11.38 -1.92 -4.70
N LEU A 125 -11.36 -3.23 -4.46
CA LEU A 125 -10.50 -3.88 -3.46
C LEU A 125 -9.28 -4.61 -4.08
N TRP A 126 -8.87 -4.25 -5.29
CA TRP A 126 -7.82 -4.93 -6.05
C TRP A 126 -6.50 -5.17 -5.27
N TYR A 127 -6.09 -4.19 -4.46
CA TYR A 127 -4.86 -4.31 -3.70
C TYR A 127 -4.93 -5.40 -2.61
N MET A 128 -6.12 -5.61 -2.04
CA MET A 128 -6.34 -6.69 -1.06
C MET A 128 -6.21 -8.07 -1.70
N ASN A 129 -6.64 -8.21 -2.96
CA ASN A 129 -6.41 -9.41 -3.77
C ASN A 129 -4.94 -9.54 -4.16
N GLY A 130 -4.32 -8.45 -4.58
CA GLY A 130 -2.94 -8.43 -5.07
C GLY A 130 -1.86 -8.61 -4.01
N VAL A 131 -2.10 -8.23 -2.75
CA VAL A 131 -1.08 -8.27 -1.70
C VAL A 131 -0.54 -9.68 -1.43
N TRP A 132 -1.34 -10.73 -1.70
CA TRP A 132 -0.92 -12.12 -1.56
C TRP A 132 0.19 -12.50 -2.52
N ILE A 133 0.17 -11.97 -3.73
CA ILE A 133 1.22 -12.14 -4.73
C ILE A 133 2.55 -11.58 -4.19
N TYR A 134 2.54 -10.41 -3.56
CA TYR A 134 3.74 -9.85 -2.94
C TYR A 134 4.29 -10.73 -1.82
N TYR A 135 3.43 -11.35 -1.00
CA TYR A 135 3.88 -12.28 0.04
C TYR A 135 4.45 -13.57 -0.54
N LEU A 136 3.85 -14.11 -1.61
CA LEU A 136 4.41 -15.27 -2.30
C LEU A 136 5.77 -14.95 -2.91
N PHE A 137 5.92 -13.80 -3.61
CA PHE A 137 7.22 -13.37 -4.12
C PHE A 137 8.25 -13.16 -3.00
N ALA A 138 7.84 -12.63 -1.85
CA ALA A 138 8.74 -12.41 -0.73
C ALA A 138 9.33 -13.72 -0.17
N LEU A 139 8.60 -14.84 -0.20
CA LEU A 139 9.11 -16.15 0.20
C LEU A 139 10.35 -16.57 -0.61
N PHE A 140 10.42 -16.18 -1.88
CA PHE A 140 11.57 -16.46 -2.75
C PHE A 140 12.62 -15.34 -2.71
N LEU A 141 12.17 -14.10 -2.76
CA LEU A 141 13.07 -12.94 -2.87
C LEU A 141 13.89 -12.70 -1.60
N VAL A 142 13.33 -12.96 -0.41
CA VAL A 142 14.05 -12.72 0.85
C VAL A 142 15.28 -13.64 0.97
N PRO A 143 15.17 -14.99 0.89
CA PRO A 143 16.35 -15.85 0.95
C PRO A 143 17.34 -15.60 -0.20
N LEU A 144 16.85 -15.24 -1.38
CA LEU A 144 17.70 -14.91 -2.53
C LEU A 144 18.46 -13.58 -2.34
N CYS A 145 17.90 -12.62 -1.59
CA CYS A 145 18.51 -11.33 -1.30
C CYS A 145 19.50 -11.39 -0.12
N GLN A 146 19.21 -12.23 0.88
CA GLN A 146 20.00 -12.33 2.10
C GLN A 146 21.45 -12.71 1.77
N ASN A 147 22.40 -11.89 2.24
CA ASN A 147 23.85 -12.04 1.96
C ASN A 147 24.23 -12.08 0.47
N ALA A 148 23.35 -11.63 -0.42
CA ALA A 148 23.62 -11.61 -1.84
C ALA A 148 24.60 -10.49 -2.22
N SER A 149 25.46 -10.77 -3.23
CA SER A 149 26.32 -9.76 -3.85
C SER A 149 25.47 -8.68 -4.53
N LEU A 150 26.08 -7.50 -4.73
CA LEU A 150 25.41 -6.39 -5.43
C LEU A 150 24.95 -6.81 -6.84
N ARG A 151 25.78 -7.57 -7.57
CA ARG A 151 25.44 -8.09 -8.91
C ARG A 151 24.15 -8.94 -8.89
N ARG A 152 24.04 -9.83 -7.89
CA ARG A 152 22.83 -10.68 -7.72
C ARG A 152 21.60 -9.85 -7.40
N LYS A 153 21.73 -8.82 -6.55
CA LYS A 153 20.62 -7.92 -6.23
C LYS A 153 20.17 -7.11 -7.45
N ILE A 154 21.11 -6.62 -8.26
CA ILE A 154 20.80 -5.94 -9.52
C ILE A 154 20.06 -6.87 -10.46
N LEU A 155 20.54 -8.11 -10.64
CA LEU A 155 19.86 -9.10 -11.49
C LEU A 155 18.43 -9.37 -11.01
N LEU A 156 18.23 -9.63 -9.72
CA LEU A 156 16.91 -9.87 -9.14
C LEU A 156 15.99 -8.67 -9.30
N PHE A 157 16.51 -7.45 -9.18
CA PHE A 157 15.75 -6.22 -9.42
C PHE A 157 15.24 -6.16 -10.86
N PHE A 158 16.10 -6.40 -11.85
CA PHE A 158 15.71 -6.40 -13.25
C PHE A 158 14.78 -7.56 -13.60
N LEU A 159 14.93 -8.73 -12.98
CA LEU A 159 13.97 -9.83 -13.12
C LEU A 159 12.59 -9.46 -12.59
N CYS A 160 12.52 -8.79 -11.42
CA CYS A 160 11.26 -8.26 -10.91
C CYS A 160 10.62 -7.23 -11.86
N ALA A 161 11.43 -6.36 -12.48
CA ALA A 161 10.94 -5.39 -13.46
C ALA A 161 10.48 -6.09 -14.75
N ALA A 162 11.26 -7.04 -15.27
CA ALA A 162 10.91 -7.79 -16.48
C ALA A 162 9.63 -8.61 -16.31
N PHE A 163 9.31 -9.03 -15.09
CA PHE A 163 8.07 -9.76 -14.78
C PHE A 163 6.80 -8.92 -15.05
N SER A 164 6.89 -7.60 -15.13
CA SER A 164 5.77 -6.73 -15.46
C SER A 164 5.50 -6.63 -16.98
N VAL A 165 6.47 -6.95 -17.84
CA VAL A 165 6.37 -6.77 -19.29
C VAL A 165 5.19 -7.51 -19.93
N PRO A 166 4.87 -8.78 -19.58
CA PRO A 166 3.71 -9.49 -20.13
C PRO A 166 2.36 -8.82 -19.82
N PHE A 167 2.32 -7.90 -18.87
CA PHE A 167 1.11 -7.22 -18.43
C PHE A 167 0.99 -5.79 -19.00
N PHE A 168 1.82 -5.38 -19.93
CA PHE A 168 1.63 -4.11 -20.63
C PHE A 168 0.26 -4.09 -21.32
N SER A 169 -0.44 -2.95 -21.21
CA SER A 169 -1.83 -2.78 -21.65
C SER A 169 -2.87 -3.62 -20.90
N ASP A 170 -2.49 -4.24 -19.78
CA ASP A 170 -3.37 -5.03 -18.93
C ASP A 170 -3.50 -4.38 -17.54
N ILE A 171 -4.70 -4.43 -16.92
CA ILE A 171 -4.94 -3.83 -15.60
C ILE A 171 -4.05 -4.45 -14.50
N ARG A 172 -3.64 -5.71 -14.66
CA ARG A 172 -2.73 -6.42 -13.74
C ARG A 172 -1.34 -5.79 -13.68
N LEU A 173 -0.98 -4.94 -14.64
CA LEU A 173 0.24 -4.15 -14.59
C LEU A 173 0.31 -3.29 -13.32
N MET A 174 -0.83 -2.82 -12.80
CA MET A 174 -0.90 -2.10 -11.53
C MET A 174 -0.25 -2.88 -10.37
N LEU A 175 -0.35 -4.21 -10.40
CA LEU A 175 0.24 -5.09 -9.38
C LEU A 175 1.71 -5.38 -9.70
N PHE A 176 1.99 -5.86 -10.92
CA PHE A 176 3.30 -6.41 -11.25
C PHE A 176 4.38 -5.35 -11.45
N SER A 177 4.03 -4.12 -11.86
CA SER A 177 4.96 -2.98 -11.94
C SER A 177 5.59 -2.59 -10.60
N ARG A 178 5.00 -3.02 -9.48
CA ARG A 178 5.47 -2.74 -8.12
C ARG A 178 6.36 -3.84 -7.52
N LEU A 179 6.59 -4.95 -8.21
CA LEU A 179 7.51 -6.00 -7.75
C LEU A 179 8.94 -5.49 -7.53
N PRO A 180 9.54 -4.63 -8.41
CA PRO A 180 10.83 -4.04 -8.14
C PRO A 180 10.85 -3.24 -6.84
N LEU A 181 9.76 -2.54 -6.52
CA LEU A 181 9.65 -1.74 -5.32
C LEU A 181 9.54 -2.60 -4.05
N LEU A 182 8.81 -3.72 -4.11
CA LEU A 182 8.82 -4.74 -3.06
C LEU A 182 10.25 -5.21 -2.79
N PHE A 183 10.98 -5.55 -3.86
CA PHE A 183 12.35 -6.03 -3.76
C PHE A 183 13.30 -4.96 -3.22
N LEU A 184 13.14 -3.68 -3.60
CA LEU A 184 13.89 -2.58 -3.00
C LEU A 184 13.64 -2.47 -1.50
N GLY A 185 12.41 -2.67 -1.03
CA GLY A 185 12.09 -2.73 0.39
C GLY A 185 12.84 -3.88 1.10
N ILE A 186 12.92 -5.06 0.47
CA ILE A 186 13.70 -6.21 0.96
C ILE A 186 15.20 -5.85 1.01
N CYS A 187 15.77 -5.26 -0.07
CA CYS A 187 17.17 -4.84 -0.11
C CYS A 187 17.51 -3.78 0.95
N PHE A 188 16.59 -2.85 1.17
CA PHE A 188 16.76 -1.81 2.17
C PHE A 188 16.78 -2.39 3.60
N ALA A 189 15.94 -3.40 3.85
CA ALA A 189 15.94 -4.12 5.12
C ALA A 189 17.21 -4.97 5.30
N ASP A 190 17.68 -5.65 4.25
CA ASP A 190 18.93 -6.40 4.26
C ASP A 190 20.16 -5.49 4.51
N TYR A 191 20.14 -4.27 3.94
CA TYR A 191 21.15 -3.27 4.24
C TYR A 191 21.12 -2.87 5.73
N GLY A 192 19.92 -2.54 6.26
CA GLY A 192 19.75 -2.12 7.65
C GLY A 192 20.03 -3.22 8.68
N ALA A 193 19.89 -4.50 8.30
CA ALA A 193 20.27 -5.63 9.17
C ALA A 193 21.78 -5.75 9.37
N ARG A 194 22.58 -5.18 8.45
CA ARG A 194 24.05 -5.22 8.46
C ARG A 194 24.69 -3.89 8.86
N HIS A 195 23.92 -2.80 8.81
CA HIS A 195 24.41 -1.46 9.08
C HIS A 195 23.42 -0.72 9.97
N GLU A 196 23.86 -0.29 11.15
CA GLU A 196 23.02 0.49 12.07
C GLU A 196 22.72 1.89 11.53
N GLU A 197 23.61 2.42 10.70
CA GLU A 197 23.56 3.77 10.17
C GLU A 197 23.48 3.79 8.64
N ILE A 198 22.71 4.74 8.13
CA ILE A 198 22.68 5.07 6.72
C ILE A 198 23.63 6.28 6.53
N PRO A 199 24.69 6.14 5.72
CA PRO A 199 25.59 7.24 5.43
C PRO A 199 24.82 8.43 4.85
N THR A 200 25.19 9.65 5.27
CA THR A 200 24.53 10.87 4.80
C THR A 200 24.53 10.97 3.28
N ARG A 201 25.62 10.54 2.63
CA ARG A 201 25.72 10.51 1.16
C ARG A 201 24.68 9.59 0.52
N LEU A 202 24.45 8.40 1.09
CA LEU A 202 23.44 7.47 0.59
C LEU A 202 22.03 8.02 0.82
N ALA A 203 21.75 8.56 2.00
CA ALA A 203 20.46 9.19 2.28
C ALA A 203 20.19 10.37 1.33
N ALA A 204 21.19 11.25 1.12
CA ALA A 204 21.07 12.37 0.19
C ALA A 204 20.86 11.90 -1.26
N ALA A 205 21.57 10.85 -1.70
CA ALA A 205 21.38 10.27 -3.03
C ALA A 205 19.95 9.71 -3.22
N LEU A 206 19.42 8.99 -2.24
CA LEU A 206 18.05 8.46 -2.29
C LEU A 206 17.00 9.59 -2.31
N ILE A 207 17.22 10.67 -1.55
CA ILE A 207 16.35 11.86 -1.58
C ILE A 207 16.45 12.57 -2.94
N ALA A 208 17.65 12.73 -3.49
CA ALA A 208 17.84 13.32 -4.81
C ALA A 208 17.16 12.49 -5.92
N LEU A 209 17.28 11.16 -5.87
CA LEU A 209 16.56 10.25 -6.76
C LEU A 209 15.04 10.38 -6.59
N SER A 210 14.56 10.57 -5.37
CA SER A 210 13.13 10.83 -5.11
C SER A 210 12.67 12.15 -5.77
N CYS A 211 13.44 13.23 -5.66
CA CYS A 211 13.14 14.48 -6.33
C CYS A 211 13.14 14.33 -7.86
N LEU A 212 14.13 13.62 -8.41
CA LEU A 212 14.18 13.30 -9.84
C LEU A 212 12.95 12.49 -10.28
N GLY A 213 12.57 11.48 -9.50
CA GLY A 213 11.37 10.67 -9.75
C GLY A 213 10.10 11.50 -9.78
N TRP A 214 9.95 12.46 -8.86
CA TRP A 214 8.84 13.42 -8.87
C TRP A 214 8.84 14.33 -10.12
N GLY A 215 10.00 14.86 -10.50
CA GLY A 215 10.15 15.63 -11.73
C GLY A 215 9.77 14.83 -12.97
N LEU A 216 10.26 13.57 -13.05
CA LEU A 216 9.91 12.65 -14.13
C LEU A 216 8.41 12.36 -14.18
N LEU A 217 7.78 12.09 -13.04
CA LEU A 217 6.35 11.79 -12.97
C LEU A 217 5.49 12.98 -13.43
N VAL A 218 5.84 14.21 -12.99
CA VAL A 218 5.17 15.44 -13.46
C VAL A 218 5.38 15.64 -14.96
N TYR A 219 6.57 15.40 -15.47
CA TYR A 219 6.86 15.45 -16.91
C TYR A 219 6.01 14.45 -17.70
N ILE A 220 5.96 13.20 -17.24
CA ILE A 220 5.16 12.12 -17.86
C ILE A 220 3.69 12.56 -17.95
N VAL A 221 3.10 13.00 -16.85
CA VAL A 221 1.68 13.40 -16.81
C VAL A 221 1.37 14.60 -17.71
N LYS A 222 2.35 15.48 -17.94
CA LYS A 222 2.16 16.67 -18.82
C LYS A 222 2.40 16.37 -20.30
N CYS A 223 3.30 15.45 -20.62
CA CYS A 223 3.85 15.31 -21.98
C CYS A 223 3.48 13.99 -22.65
N VAL A 224 3.02 12.98 -21.90
CA VAL A 224 2.68 11.67 -22.44
C VAL A 224 1.16 11.49 -22.44
N PRO A 225 0.56 10.98 -23.54
CA PRO A 225 -0.87 10.65 -23.59
C PRO A 225 -1.27 9.65 -22.51
N ASP A 226 -2.45 9.84 -21.92
CA ASP A 226 -2.91 9.07 -20.74
C ASP A 226 -3.03 7.56 -21.04
N ASP A 227 -3.50 7.19 -22.23
CA ASP A 227 -3.58 5.81 -22.71
C ASP A 227 -2.21 5.11 -22.69
N ARG A 228 -1.14 5.82 -23.09
CA ARG A 228 0.24 5.29 -23.04
C ARG A 228 0.77 5.22 -21.60
N ILE A 229 0.43 6.20 -20.75
CA ILE A 229 0.84 6.17 -19.35
C ILE A 229 0.29 4.90 -18.69
N TRP A 230 -0.98 4.59 -18.92
CA TRP A 230 -1.63 3.38 -18.40
C TRP A 230 -1.05 2.11 -19.03
N ALA A 231 -0.95 2.06 -20.35
CA ALA A 231 -0.50 0.88 -21.09
C ALA A 231 0.90 0.42 -20.66
N TYR A 232 1.80 1.34 -20.38
CA TYR A 232 3.19 1.04 -20.02
C TYR A 232 3.54 1.22 -18.55
N GLY A 233 2.56 1.49 -17.69
CA GLY A 233 2.77 1.60 -16.25
C GLY A 233 3.58 2.83 -15.82
N LEU A 234 3.62 3.89 -16.63
CA LEU A 234 4.43 5.07 -16.39
C LEU A 234 3.98 5.87 -15.16
N TYR A 235 2.78 5.62 -14.64
CA TYR A 235 2.34 6.13 -13.34
C TYR A 235 3.09 5.49 -12.18
N TRP A 236 3.53 4.22 -12.29
CA TRP A 236 4.01 3.43 -11.15
C TRP A 236 5.53 3.28 -11.12
N PHE A 237 6.18 3.11 -12.27
CA PHE A 237 7.63 2.93 -12.32
C PHE A 237 8.45 4.08 -11.70
N PRO A 238 8.08 5.37 -11.81
CA PRO A 238 8.79 6.45 -11.12
C PRO A 238 8.84 6.28 -9.59
N PHE A 239 7.87 5.57 -8.99
CA PHE A 239 7.88 5.31 -7.55
C PHE A 239 8.99 4.38 -7.08
N ILE A 240 9.62 3.65 -7.97
CA ILE A 240 10.88 2.93 -7.70
C ILE A 240 11.96 3.91 -7.21
N LEU A 241 12.02 5.11 -7.79
CA LEU A 241 12.93 6.18 -7.38
C LEU A 241 12.38 6.96 -6.18
N ILE A 242 11.07 7.22 -6.18
CA ILE A 242 10.43 8.12 -5.21
C ILE A 242 10.35 7.50 -3.82
N ALA A 243 9.85 6.27 -3.68
CA ALA A 243 9.44 5.72 -2.40
C ALA A 243 10.59 5.57 -1.37
N PRO A 244 11.79 5.11 -1.69
CA PRO A 244 12.87 5.00 -0.71
C PRO A 244 13.27 6.35 -0.11
N GLY A 245 13.49 7.38 -0.95
CA GLY A 245 13.84 8.72 -0.50
C GLY A 245 12.69 9.40 0.26
N LEU A 246 11.46 9.25 -0.23
CA LEU A 246 10.26 9.76 0.45
C LEU A 246 10.10 9.17 1.85
N CYS A 247 10.28 7.85 2.03
CA CYS A 247 10.21 7.20 3.33
C CYS A 247 11.31 7.69 4.29
N ILE A 248 12.51 8.01 3.77
CA ILE A 248 13.58 8.65 4.55
C ILE A 248 13.14 10.03 5.02
N VAL A 249 12.65 10.88 4.12
CA VAL A 249 12.17 12.24 4.44
C VAL A 249 11.05 12.19 5.48
N LEU A 250 10.04 11.34 5.27
CA LEU A 250 8.95 11.19 6.22
C LEU A 250 9.42 10.70 7.59
N SER A 251 10.44 9.83 7.64
CA SER A 251 11.03 9.35 8.90
C SER A 251 11.80 10.46 9.63
N LEU A 252 12.51 11.31 8.89
CA LEU A 252 13.20 12.47 9.47
C LEU A 252 12.22 13.51 10.01
N LEU A 253 11.17 13.83 9.24
CA LEU A 253 10.12 14.74 9.68
C LEU A 253 9.38 14.18 10.90
N ALA A 254 9.05 12.89 10.92
CA ALA A 254 8.45 12.24 12.06
C ALA A 254 9.37 12.29 13.30
N ALA A 255 10.67 12.11 13.13
CA ALA A 255 11.65 12.21 14.23
C ALA A 255 11.76 13.64 14.80
N CYS A 256 11.66 14.67 13.95
CA CYS A 256 11.60 16.06 14.37
C CYS A 256 10.28 16.35 15.10
N LEU A 257 9.16 15.91 14.52
CA LEU A 257 7.84 16.14 15.10
C LEU A 257 7.63 15.39 16.42
N ASP A 258 8.23 14.20 16.58
CA ASP A 258 8.17 13.41 17.82
C ASP A 258 8.78 14.14 19.03
N LYS A 259 9.71 15.09 18.78
CA LYS A 259 10.32 15.91 19.83
C LYS A 259 9.41 17.06 20.30
N VAL A 260 8.62 17.64 19.39
CA VAL A 260 7.82 18.84 19.65
C VAL A 260 6.34 18.54 19.86
N ALA A 261 5.82 17.49 19.22
CA ALA A 261 4.41 17.09 19.28
C ALA A 261 4.24 15.56 19.27
N PRO A 262 4.72 14.85 20.30
CA PRO A 262 4.68 13.38 20.37
C PRO A 262 3.26 12.80 20.30
N GLN A 263 2.24 13.59 20.65
CA GLN A 263 0.83 13.18 20.58
C GLN A 263 0.41 12.94 19.11
N ILE A 264 0.87 13.78 18.18
CA ILE A 264 0.59 13.63 16.74
C ILE A 264 1.23 12.33 16.24
N ILE A 265 2.47 12.06 16.62
CA ILE A 265 3.18 10.82 16.24
C ILE A 265 2.48 9.59 16.82
N ARG A 266 1.99 9.65 18.05
CA ARG A 266 1.18 8.56 18.65
C ARG A 266 -0.11 8.32 17.87
N GLY A 267 -0.82 9.40 17.51
CA GLY A 267 -2.02 9.32 16.67
C GLY A 267 -1.75 8.70 15.29
N CYS A 268 -0.70 9.18 14.60
CA CYS A 268 -0.29 8.61 13.32
C CYS A 268 0.15 7.14 13.45
N THR A 269 0.88 6.78 14.50
CA THR A 269 1.30 5.39 14.76
C THR A 269 0.09 4.48 14.97
N PHE A 270 -0.92 4.96 15.71
CA PHE A 270 -2.17 4.25 15.92
C PHE A 270 -2.92 4.04 14.58
N LEU A 271 -3.10 5.08 13.78
CA LEU A 271 -3.73 4.98 12.45
C LEU A 271 -2.93 4.07 11.51
N GLY A 272 -1.60 4.07 11.62
CA GLY A 272 -0.72 3.16 10.88
C GLY A 272 -0.96 1.68 11.19
N GLY A 273 -1.48 1.36 12.36
CA GLY A 273 -1.95 0.01 12.71
C GLY A 273 -3.29 -0.37 12.06
N CYS A 274 -4.07 0.63 11.60
CA CYS A 274 -5.41 0.45 11.02
C CYS A 274 -5.44 0.65 9.49
N THR A 275 -4.28 0.74 8.81
CA THR A 275 -4.20 1.12 7.39
C THR A 275 -4.93 0.16 6.45
N LEU A 276 -4.98 -1.12 6.78
CA LEU A 276 -5.70 -2.15 6.05
C LEU A 276 -7.21 -1.85 6.04
N GLU A 277 -7.75 -1.59 7.23
CA GLU A 277 -9.16 -1.30 7.43
C GLU A 277 -9.53 0.05 6.82
N ILE A 278 -8.66 1.07 6.95
CA ILE A 278 -8.84 2.37 6.31
C ILE A 278 -8.93 2.20 4.80
N TYR A 279 -8.02 1.40 4.20
CA TYR A 279 -8.04 1.13 2.77
C TYR A 279 -9.33 0.42 2.34
N ALA A 280 -9.74 -0.65 3.02
CA ALA A 280 -10.91 -1.43 2.64
C ALA A 280 -12.22 -0.63 2.81
N VAL A 281 -12.39 0.03 3.97
CA VAL A 281 -13.62 0.75 4.31
C VAL A 281 -13.83 1.96 3.40
N HIS A 282 -12.80 2.81 3.18
CA HIS A 282 -13.00 3.99 2.33
C HIS A 282 -13.27 3.61 0.87
N ALA A 283 -12.63 2.56 0.37
CA ALA A 283 -12.83 2.08 -0.99
C ALA A 283 -14.30 1.69 -1.21
N PHE A 284 -14.88 0.92 -0.29
CA PHE A 284 -16.29 0.56 -0.30
C PHE A 284 -17.21 1.78 -0.13
N ALA A 285 -17.02 2.56 0.94
CA ALA A 285 -17.88 3.69 1.28
C ALA A 285 -17.91 4.75 0.16
N PHE A 286 -16.75 5.06 -0.43
CA PHE A 286 -16.65 6.06 -1.49
C PHE A 286 -17.29 5.58 -2.80
N GLN A 287 -17.23 4.29 -3.09
CA GLN A 287 -17.91 3.74 -4.25
C GLN A 287 -19.43 3.82 -4.08
N VAL A 288 -19.95 3.37 -2.94
CA VAL A 288 -21.39 3.46 -2.62
C VAL A 288 -21.86 4.93 -2.69
N PHE A 289 -21.07 5.86 -2.18
CA PHE A 289 -21.40 7.27 -2.19
C PHE A 289 -21.42 7.86 -3.61
N ARG A 290 -20.43 7.54 -4.45
CA ARG A 290 -20.41 7.95 -5.87
C ARG A 290 -21.63 7.42 -6.62
N ASP A 291 -21.94 6.17 -6.42
CA ASP A 291 -23.06 5.51 -7.08
C ASP A 291 -24.43 6.04 -6.65
N ALA A 292 -24.53 6.61 -5.44
CA ALA A 292 -25.76 7.19 -4.90
C ALA A 292 -25.98 8.65 -5.34
N LEU A 293 -24.98 9.31 -5.90
CA LEU A 293 -25.03 10.71 -6.32
C LEU A 293 -25.03 10.81 -7.85
N SER A 294 -25.87 11.69 -8.38
CA SER A 294 -25.75 12.13 -9.78
C SER A 294 -24.48 12.96 -9.98
N ASP A 295 -23.92 12.96 -11.19
CA ASP A 295 -22.67 13.66 -11.52
C ASP A 295 -22.70 15.15 -11.16
N ASP A 296 -23.85 15.82 -11.33
CA ASP A 296 -24.05 17.23 -11.00
C ASP A 296 -23.94 17.52 -9.50
N ILE A 297 -24.28 16.55 -8.65
CA ILE A 297 -24.21 16.67 -7.19
C ILE A 297 -22.82 16.35 -6.66
N LEU A 298 -22.04 15.54 -7.36
CA LEU A 298 -20.67 15.17 -6.96
C LEU A 298 -19.73 16.38 -6.79
N TYR A 299 -19.89 17.41 -7.62
CA TYR A 299 -18.99 18.57 -7.66
C TYR A 299 -19.30 19.66 -6.63
N GLY A 300 -20.48 19.66 -5.99
CA GLY A 300 -20.88 20.66 -4.99
C GLY A 300 -20.80 20.19 -3.53
N THR A 301 -20.24 19.00 -3.24
CA THR A 301 -20.43 18.30 -1.97
C THR A 301 -19.17 18.16 -1.10
N ASP A 302 -18.26 19.14 -1.12
CA ASP A 302 -16.98 19.08 -0.36
C ASP A 302 -17.17 18.72 1.12
N LYS A 303 -18.20 19.27 1.77
CA LYS A 303 -18.52 18.96 3.17
C LYS A 303 -18.95 17.51 3.37
N ARG A 304 -19.70 16.95 2.41
CA ARG A 304 -20.15 15.53 2.45
C ARG A 304 -18.96 14.60 2.24
N TRP A 305 -18.05 14.91 1.31
CA TRP A 305 -16.82 14.16 1.12
C TRP A 305 -15.91 14.19 2.34
N LEU A 306 -15.78 15.34 2.99
CA LEU A 306 -15.03 15.46 4.24
C LEU A 306 -15.65 14.61 5.35
N LEU A 307 -16.97 14.72 5.55
CA LEU A 307 -17.69 13.92 6.54
C LEU A 307 -17.53 12.41 6.25
N LEU A 308 -17.73 11.98 5.00
CA LEU A 308 -17.57 10.58 4.61
C LEU A 308 -16.15 10.08 4.83
N SER A 309 -15.14 10.91 4.57
CA SER A 309 -13.74 10.59 4.84
C SER A 309 -13.49 10.37 6.33
N VAL A 310 -13.98 11.25 7.18
CA VAL A 310 -13.87 11.12 8.64
C VAL A 310 -14.61 9.89 9.13
N LEU A 311 -15.85 9.68 8.71
CA LEU A 311 -16.64 8.52 9.11
C LEU A 311 -15.99 7.20 8.65
N SER A 312 -15.42 7.17 7.44
CA SER A 312 -14.69 6.00 6.94
C SER A 312 -13.50 5.65 7.82
N VAL A 313 -12.72 6.65 8.25
CA VAL A 313 -11.59 6.43 9.17
C VAL A 313 -12.07 5.96 10.54
N LEU A 314 -13.11 6.58 11.11
CA LEU A 314 -13.67 6.17 12.40
C LEU A 314 -14.19 4.73 12.36
N PHE A 315 -14.93 4.37 11.30
CA PHE A 315 -15.45 3.01 11.14
C PHE A 315 -14.32 2.00 10.92
N ALA A 316 -13.30 2.34 10.16
CA ALA A 316 -12.11 1.52 9.97
C ALA A 316 -11.36 1.26 11.28
N VAL A 317 -11.22 2.28 12.13
CA VAL A 317 -10.62 2.15 13.47
C VAL A 317 -11.46 1.24 14.36
N LEU A 318 -12.79 1.37 14.33
CA LEU A 318 -13.68 0.49 15.06
C LEU A 318 -13.54 -0.95 14.59
N LEU A 319 -13.58 -1.19 13.27
CA LEU A 319 -13.39 -2.51 12.67
C LEU A 319 -12.06 -3.12 13.09
N ALA A 320 -10.96 -2.36 13.00
CA ALA A 320 -9.64 -2.82 13.41
C ALA A 320 -9.60 -3.26 14.89
N ARG A 321 -10.24 -2.50 15.79
CA ARG A 321 -10.33 -2.85 17.22
C ARG A 321 -11.15 -4.11 17.45
N VAL A 322 -12.28 -4.26 16.78
CA VAL A 322 -13.13 -5.45 16.89
C VAL A 322 -12.36 -6.68 16.40
N MET A 323 -11.76 -6.61 15.22
CA MET A 323 -10.99 -7.72 14.65
C MET A 323 -9.79 -8.10 15.52
N ALA A 324 -9.06 -7.14 16.07
CA ALA A 324 -7.97 -7.40 17.00
C ALA A 324 -8.41 -8.14 18.26
N ARG A 325 -9.59 -7.81 18.82
CA ARG A 325 -10.14 -8.51 19.99
C ARG A 325 -10.57 -9.94 19.66
N LEU A 326 -11.18 -10.15 18.49
CA LEU A 326 -11.62 -11.49 18.06
C LEU A 326 -10.42 -12.41 17.81
N THR A 327 -9.43 -11.94 17.06
CA THR A 327 -8.22 -12.71 16.77
C THR A 327 -7.38 -13.01 18.00
N ALA A 328 -7.32 -12.08 18.99
CA ALA A 328 -6.63 -12.34 20.26
C ALA A 328 -7.29 -13.42 21.11
N LYS A 329 -8.61 -13.54 21.06
CA LYS A 329 -9.36 -14.63 21.75
C LYS A 329 -9.06 -15.99 21.12
N THR A 330 -9.00 -16.05 19.80
CA THR A 330 -8.71 -17.29 19.06
C THR A 330 -7.29 -17.83 19.31
N GLN A 331 -6.33 -16.93 19.58
CA GLN A 331 -4.94 -17.30 19.88
C GLN A 331 -4.73 -17.74 21.33
N LYS A 332 -5.64 -17.43 22.24
CA LYS A 332 -5.56 -17.78 23.68
C LYS A 332 -6.25 -19.08 24.05
N GLN A 333 -6.98 -19.74 23.17
CA GLN A 333 -7.49 -21.07 23.41
C GLN A 333 -6.34 -22.08 23.19
N PRO A 334 -5.78 -22.69 24.27
CA PRO A 334 -4.87 -23.80 24.11
C PRO A 334 -5.68 -24.96 23.52
N THR A 335 -5.06 -25.68 22.60
CA THR A 335 -5.49 -27.02 22.18
C THR A 335 -5.57 -27.91 23.43
N GLN A 336 -6.67 -27.81 24.14
CA GLN A 336 -7.16 -28.92 24.94
C GLN A 336 -7.95 -29.80 23.97
N GLN A 337 -7.26 -30.76 23.39
CA GLN A 337 -7.90 -32.02 22.97
C GLN A 337 -6.84 -33.02 22.54
N THR A 338 -6.71 -34.02 23.41
CA THR A 338 -6.22 -35.41 23.27
C THR A 338 -4.81 -35.64 22.80
#